data_0156d07c96bdbe2def16e9438106a456
#
_entry.id   0156d07c96bdbe2def16e9438106a456
#
_cell.length_a   1.000
_cell.length_b   1.000
_cell.length_c   1.000
_cell.angle_alpha   90.00
_cell.angle_beta   90.00
_cell.angle_gamma   90.00
#
_symmetry.space_group_name_H-M   'P 1'
#
loop_
_entity.id
_entity.type
_entity.pdbx_description
1 polymer ?
#
loop_
_entity_poly.entity_id
_entity_poly.type
_entity_poly.pdbx_seq_one_letter_code
_entity_poly.pdbx_strand_id
1 'polypeptide(L)'
;MNILVTAFDPFGGEKVNPALEAVRQLDPTIGAHTITTLEIPTVFHKSKDVIQHELEHHHYDVVLSIGQAGGRFNITPERVGINIDDARIADNKGNQPIDVVIHPDGAPAYFSNLPIKSMTEAIKKAGVPASLSNTAGTFVCNHVLYQLGYLADKYYPNLRFG
;
A
#
# COMPACT_ATOMS: atom_id res chain seq x y z
N MET A 1 12.97 8.15 -12.20
CA MET A 1 12.05 7.04 -11.90
C MET A 1 10.62 7.56 -11.97
N ASN A 2 9.71 6.73 -12.44
CA ASN A 2 8.28 6.97 -12.37
C ASN A 2 7.73 6.27 -11.14
N ILE A 3 7.13 7.01 -10.23
CA ILE A 3 6.66 6.51 -8.94
C ILE A 3 5.14 6.70 -8.87
N LEU A 4 4.41 5.60 -8.68
CA LEU A 4 3.00 5.62 -8.37
C LEU A 4 2.83 5.65 -6.85
N VAL A 5 2.14 6.65 -6.33
CA VAL A 5 1.80 6.74 -4.91
C VAL A 5 0.29 6.57 -4.76
N THR A 6 -0.13 5.53 -4.06
CA THR A 6 -1.54 5.24 -3.86
C THR A 6 -1.98 5.57 -2.44
N ALA A 7 -3.24 5.96 -2.27
CA ALA A 7 -3.88 6.08 -0.97
C ALA A 7 -5.35 5.68 -1.05
N PHE A 8 -5.86 5.15 0.06
CA PHE A 8 -7.25 4.70 0.15
C PHE A 8 -8.23 5.86 0.29
N ASP A 9 -9.43 5.69 -0.26
CA ASP A 9 -10.57 6.54 0.02
C ASP A 9 -10.96 6.49 1.53
N PRO A 10 -11.79 7.41 2.04
CA PRO A 10 -12.31 7.35 3.39
C PRO A 10 -13.10 6.05 3.66
N PHE A 11 -12.96 5.49 4.86
CA PHE A 11 -13.59 4.22 5.27
C PHE A 11 -14.01 4.25 6.73
N GLY A 12 -14.76 3.23 7.17
CA GLY A 12 -15.18 3.09 8.56
C GLY A 12 -16.14 4.19 9.02
N GLY A 13 -16.87 4.84 8.11
CA GLY A 13 -17.78 5.96 8.42
C GLY A 13 -17.10 7.33 8.53
N GLU A 14 -15.78 7.38 8.38
CA GLU A 14 -15.02 8.64 8.38
C GLU A 14 -15.22 9.39 7.06
N LYS A 15 -15.17 10.74 7.14
CA LYS A 15 -15.30 11.60 5.96
C LYS A 15 -13.97 11.90 5.29
N VAL A 16 -12.87 11.70 5.99
CA VAL A 16 -11.52 12.05 5.57
C VAL A 16 -10.57 10.90 5.86
N ASN A 17 -9.71 10.57 4.91
CA ASN A 17 -8.57 9.70 5.13
C ASN A 17 -7.29 10.55 5.14
N PRO A 18 -6.58 10.71 6.28
CA PRO A 18 -5.40 11.55 6.35
C PRO A 18 -4.26 11.11 5.43
N ALA A 19 -4.17 9.82 5.10
CA ALA A 19 -3.20 9.32 4.14
C ALA A 19 -3.49 9.86 2.72
N LEU A 20 -4.76 9.87 2.32
CA LEU A 20 -5.19 10.41 1.04
C LEU A 20 -4.94 11.92 0.95
N GLU A 21 -5.25 12.66 2.01
CA GLU A 21 -5.00 14.10 2.06
C GLU A 21 -3.50 14.43 1.97
N ALA A 22 -2.64 13.61 2.58
CA ALA A 22 -1.19 13.77 2.46
C ALA A 22 -0.71 13.46 1.02
N VAL A 23 -1.21 12.39 0.41
CA VAL A 23 -0.84 12.01 -0.96
C VAL A 23 -1.28 13.07 -1.98
N ARG A 24 -2.44 13.68 -1.82
CA ARG A 24 -2.93 14.76 -2.68
C ARG A 24 -2.07 16.03 -2.65
N GLN A 25 -1.24 16.21 -1.62
CA GLN A 25 -0.35 17.35 -1.46
C GLN A 25 1.06 17.11 -2.05
N LEU A 26 1.31 15.92 -2.60
CA LEU A 26 2.61 15.63 -3.20
C LEU A 26 2.79 16.42 -4.49
N ASP A 27 3.98 17.01 -4.64
CA ASP A 27 4.37 17.61 -5.91
C ASP A 27 4.47 16.53 -7.00
N PRO A 28 4.09 16.85 -8.26
CA PRO A 28 4.17 15.90 -9.36
C PRO A 28 5.60 15.49 -9.72
N THR A 29 6.58 16.19 -9.15
CA THR A 29 8.01 15.88 -9.30
C THR A 29 8.74 16.05 -7.97
N ILE A 30 9.59 15.10 -7.62
CA ILE A 30 10.50 15.17 -6.48
C ILE A 30 11.93 14.90 -6.99
N GLY A 31 12.75 15.95 -7.04
CA GLY A 31 14.06 15.88 -7.69
C GLY A 31 13.94 15.51 -9.17
N ALA A 32 14.58 14.43 -9.60
CA ALA A 32 14.52 13.92 -10.97
C ALA A 32 13.45 12.80 -11.14
N HIS A 33 12.50 12.69 -10.22
CA HIS A 33 11.49 11.62 -10.23
C HIS A 33 10.11 12.19 -10.49
N THR A 34 9.33 11.50 -11.32
CA THR A 34 7.92 11.82 -11.59
C THR A 34 7.04 11.08 -10.57
N ILE A 35 6.10 11.80 -9.98
CA ILE A 35 5.14 11.27 -9.01
C ILE A 35 3.75 11.30 -9.63
N THR A 36 3.12 10.15 -9.70
CA THR A 36 1.70 10.01 -10.03
C THR A 36 0.96 9.60 -8.78
N THR A 37 -0.12 10.30 -8.44
CA THR A 37 -0.95 9.95 -7.28
C THR A 37 -2.23 9.26 -7.75
N LEU A 38 -2.66 8.23 -7.02
CA LEU A 38 -3.84 7.44 -7.35
C LEU A 38 -4.65 7.15 -6.08
N GLU A 39 -5.90 7.62 -6.07
CA GLU A 39 -6.86 7.20 -5.06
C GLU A 39 -7.38 5.80 -5.38
N ILE A 40 -7.37 4.90 -4.39
CA ILE A 40 -7.86 3.53 -4.51
C ILE A 40 -8.99 3.27 -3.52
N PRO A 41 -9.99 2.46 -3.89
CA PRO A 41 -11.09 2.18 -2.98
C PRO A 41 -10.64 1.28 -1.81
N THR A 42 -11.17 1.54 -0.62
CA THR A 42 -11.02 0.65 0.54
C THR A 42 -11.97 -0.55 0.39
N VAL A 43 -11.68 -1.37 -0.62
CA VAL A 43 -12.49 -2.53 -1.01
C VAL A 43 -11.56 -3.67 -1.44
N PHE A 44 -11.71 -4.84 -0.82
CA PHE A 44 -10.95 -6.04 -1.18
C PHE A 44 -11.06 -6.32 -2.70
N HIS A 45 -9.99 -6.79 -3.31
CA HIS A 45 -9.81 -7.02 -4.75
C HIS A 45 -9.90 -5.76 -5.61
N LYS A 46 -10.88 -4.88 -5.40
CA LYS A 46 -11.06 -3.66 -6.22
C LYS A 46 -9.89 -2.69 -6.09
N SER A 47 -9.31 -2.57 -4.90
CA SER A 47 -8.09 -1.78 -4.70
C SER A 47 -6.95 -2.27 -5.60
N LYS A 48 -6.76 -3.60 -5.67
CA LYS A 48 -5.77 -4.24 -6.55
C LYS A 48 -6.13 -4.03 -8.03
N ASP A 49 -7.40 -4.20 -8.41
CA ASP A 49 -7.84 -4.04 -9.81
C ASP A 49 -7.51 -2.63 -10.34
N VAL A 50 -7.73 -1.59 -9.53
CA VAL A 50 -7.41 -0.20 -9.89
C VAL A 50 -5.90 -0.01 -10.08
N ILE A 51 -5.08 -0.55 -9.17
CA ILE A 51 -3.62 -0.47 -9.30
C ILE A 51 -3.14 -1.27 -10.52
N GLN A 52 -3.65 -2.47 -10.72
CA GLN A 52 -3.27 -3.32 -11.85
C GLN A 52 -3.62 -2.66 -13.18
N HIS A 53 -4.82 -2.08 -13.30
CA HIS A 53 -5.22 -1.32 -14.48
C HIS A 53 -4.25 -0.17 -14.78
N GLU A 54 -3.80 0.55 -13.76
CA GLU A 54 -2.82 1.63 -13.91
C GLU A 54 -1.47 1.10 -14.40
N LEU A 55 -1.00 -0.03 -13.84
CA LEU A 55 0.25 -0.69 -14.25
C LEU A 55 0.22 -1.29 -15.67
N GLU A 56 -0.96 -1.66 -16.16
CA GLU A 56 -1.14 -2.18 -17.53
C GLU A 56 -1.05 -1.07 -18.59
N HIS A 57 -1.35 0.17 -18.23
CA HIS A 57 -1.39 1.30 -19.16
C HIS A 57 -0.19 2.24 -19.05
N HIS A 58 0.50 2.23 -17.91
CA HIS A 58 1.62 3.12 -17.62
C HIS A 58 2.79 2.35 -16.99
N HIS A 59 4.00 2.80 -17.30
CA HIS A 59 5.21 2.22 -16.71
C HIS A 59 5.59 2.93 -15.42
N TYR A 60 5.72 2.17 -14.35
CA TYR A 60 6.23 2.63 -13.05
C TYR A 60 7.42 1.79 -12.59
N ASP A 61 8.42 2.46 -12.02
CA ASP A 61 9.57 1.82 -11.38
C ASP A 61 9.26 1.43 -9.94
N VAL A 62 8.35 2.20 -9.31
CA VAL A 62 7.99 2.04 -7.89
C VAL A 62 6.48 2.23 -7.71
N VAL A 63 5.86 1.38 -6.91
CA VAL A 63 4.53 1.61 -6.31
C VAL A 63 4.69 1.74 -4.79
N LEU A 64 4.32 2.89 -4.26
CA LEU A 64 4.29 3.16 -2.82
C LEU A 64 2.84 3.36 -2.37
N SER A 65 2.34 2.46 -1.52
CA SER A 65 0.98 2.55 -1.00
C SER A 65 0.98 3.16 0.40
N ILE A 66 0.21 4.23 0.57
CA ILE A 66 0.08 4.95 1.83
C ILE A 66 -1.29 4.62 2.43
N GLY A 67 -1.28 4.10 3.66
CA GLY A 67 -2.48 3.74 4.39
C GLY A 67 -2.56 4.42 5.75
N GLN A 68 -3.78 4.47 6.30
CA GLN A 68 -4.02 4.92 7.67
C GLN A 68 -3.94 3.74 8.63
N ALA A 69 -2.99 3.79 9.57
CA ALA A 69 -2.89 2.83 10.66
C ALA A 69 -3.47 3.45 11.93
N GLY A 70 -4.76 3.28 12.17
CA GLY A 70 -5.45 3.82 13.34
C GLY A 70 -4.79 3.37 14.66
N GLY A 71 -4.56 4.32 15.56
CA GLY A 71 -3.93 4.08 16.87
C GLY A 71 -2.40 4.00 16.86
N ARG A 72 -1.74 4.11 15.70
CA ARG A 72 -0.27 4.25 15.63
C ARG A 72 0.12 5.72 15.68
N PHE A 73 1.12 6.03 16.50
CA PHE A 73 1.66 7.38 16.64
C PHE A 73 2.68 7.71 15.54
N ASN A 74 3.39 6.71 15.04
CA ASN A 74 4.52 6.89 14.10
C ASN A 74 4.11 6.55 12.66
N ILE A 75 4.84 7.08 11.68
CA ILE A 75 4.86 6.54 10.33
C ILE A 75 5.61 5.21 10.36
N THR A 76 4.99 4.18 9.79
CA THR A 76 5.50 2.81 9.86
C THR A 76 5.64 2.20 8.45
N PRO A 77 6.85 2.26 7.84
CA PRO A 77 7.11 1.46 6.64
C PRO A 77 6.88 -0.03 6.94
N GLU A 78 5.99 -0.66 6.16
CA GLU A 78 5.62 -2.06 6.33
C GLU A 78 6.64 -2.98 5.66
N ARG A 79 7.04 -4.05 6.36
CA ARG A 79 8.03 -5.00 5.88
C ARG A 79 7.43 -6.07 4.98
N VAL A 80 6.21 -6.53 5.27
CA VAL A 80 5.67 -7.77 4.71
C VAL A 80 4.15 -7.74 4.60
N GLY A 81 3.64 -8.23 3.48
CA GLY A 81 2.24 -8.60 3.29
C GLY A 81 2.09 -10.12 3.33
N ILE A 82 1.08 -10.63 4.01
CA ILE A 82 0.79 -12.06 4.17
C ILE A 82 -0.41 -12.48 3.34
N ASN A 83 -0.45 -13.75 2.94
CA ASN A 83 -1.45 -14.31 2.02
C ASN A 83 -2.78 -14.65 2.70
N ILE A 84 -3.36 -13.64 3.38
CA ILE A 84 -4.63 -13.83 4.07
C ILE A 84 -5.42 -12.51 4.14
N ASP A 85 -6.71 -12.59 3.90
CA ASP A 85 -7.70 -11.57 4.22
C ASP A 85 -8.54 -12.04 5.41
N ASP A 86 -8.48 -11.28 6.50
CA ASP A 86 -9.24 -11.55 7.73
C ASP A 86 -9.66 -10.20 8.35
N ALA A 87 -10.92 -9.81 8.12
CA ALA A 87 -11.41 -8.48 8.35
C ALA A 87 -12.26 -8.37 9.63
N ARG A 88 -11.82 -7.55 10.59
CA ARG A 88 -12.60 -7.24 11.80
C ARG A 88 -13.80 -6.34 11.52
N ILE A 89 -13.75 -5.57 10.45
CA ILE A 89 -14.82 -4.67 9.99
C ILE A 89 -15.06 -4.91 8.50
N ALA A 90 -16.25 -4.58 8.02
CA ALA A 90 -16.55 -4.61 6.60
C ALA A 90 -15.78 -3.51 5.84
N ASP A 91 -15.41 -3.77 4.59
CA ASP A 91 -14.92 -2.77 3.67
C ASP A 91 -16.05 -1.84 3.17
N ASN A 92 -15.72 -0.87 2.32
CA ASN A 92 -16.70 0.11 1.81
C ASN A 92 -17.82 -0.49 0.93
N LYS A 93 -17.76 -1.78 0.61
CA LYS A 93 -18.80 -2.51 -0.12
C LYS A 93 -19.47 -3.60 0.72
N GLY A 94 -19.15 -3.67 2.00
CA GLY A 94 -19.73 -4.64 2.93
C GLY A 94 -19.03 -6.01 2.91
N ASN A 95 -17.89 -6.16 2.22
CA ASN A 95 -17.14 -7.41 2.25
C ASN A 95 -16.36 -7.52 3.58
N GLN A 96 -16.49 -8.66 4.21
CA GLN A 96 -15.81 -8.97 5.47
C GLN A 96 -15.29 -10.41 5.43
N PRO A 97 -14.19 -10.67 4.70
CA PRO A 97 -13.59 -11.99 4.61
C PRO A 97 -13.07 -12.44 5.99
N ILE A 98 -13.12 -13.74 6.26
CA ILE A 98 -12.61 -14.40 7.46
C ILE A 98 -11.72 -15.54 7.02
N ASP A 99 -10.43 -15.47 7.37
CA ASP A 99 -9.41 -16.47 7.04
C ASP A 99 -9.36 -16.86 5.55
N VAL A 100 -9.54 -15.89 4.64
CA VAL A 100 -9.55 -16.14 3.19
C VAL A 100 -8.15 -15.99 2.62
N VAL A 101 -7.66 -17.03 1.95
CA VAL A 101 -6.39 -16.96 1.20
C VAL A 101 -6.56 -16.02 0.00
N ILE A 102 -5.62 -15.07 -0.16
CA ILE A 102 -5.67 -14.08 -1.24
C ILE A 102 -5.38 -14.74 -2.60
N HIS A 103 -4.27 -15.49 -2.70
CA HIS A 103 -3.87 -16.24 -3.89
C HIS A 103 -3.43 -17.66 -3.52
N PRO A 104 -4.17 -18.71 -3.93
CA PRO A 104 -3.78 -20.09 -3.65
C PRO A 104 -2.44 -20.51 -4.26
N ASP A 105 -2.04 -19.88 -5.37
CA ASP A 105 -0.77 -20.12 -6.07
C ASP A 105 0.33 -19.10 -5.71
N GLY A 106 0.04 -18.19 -4.79
CA GLY A 106 1.01 -17.20 -4.30
C GLY A 106 1.86 -17.72 -3.14
N ALA A 107 2.97 -17.03 -2.88
CA ALA A 107 3.80 -17.32 -1.71
C ALA A 107 3.02 -17.02 -0.40
N PRO A 108 3.39 -17.65 0.74
CA PRO A 108 2.78 -17.35 2.04
C PRO A 108 2.88 -15.87 2.44
N ALA A 109 3.93 -15.18 1.96
CA ALA A 109 4.15 -13.77 2.21
C ALA A 109 5.04 -13.17 1.12
N TYR A 110 4.89 -11.86 0.88
CA TYR A 110 5.82 -11.07 0.05
C TYR A 110 6.40 -9.93 0.89
N PHE A 111 7.71 -9.81 0.85
CA PHE A 111 8.41 -8.72 1.51
C PHE A 111 8.47 -7.50 0.60
N SER A 112 8.23 -6.31 1.16
CA SER A 112 8.54 -5.06 0.47
C SER A 112 10.00 -5.08 0.02
N ASN A 113 10.25 -4.72 -1.22
CA ASN A 113 11.59 -4.60 -1.79
C ASN A 113 12.10 -3.16 -1.82
N LEU A 114 11.39 -2.24 -1.14
CA LEU A 114 11.86 -0.88 -0.89
C LEU A 114 12.92 -0.84 0.23
N PRO A 115 13.76 0.19 0.25
CA PRO A 115 14.79 0.36 1.29
C PRO A 115 14.17 0.86 2.61
N ILE A 116 13.27 0.07 3.21
CA ILE A 116 12.42 0.49 4.35
C ILE A 116 13.19 0.98 5.57
N LYS A 117 14.41 0.48 5.81
CA LYS A 117 15.27 0.99 6.89
C LYS A 117 15.74 2.41 6.61
N SER A 118 16.23 2.66 5.39
CA SER A 118 16.65 4.01 4.97
C SER A 118 15.48 4.98 4.92
N MET A 119 14.29 4.51 4.50
CA MET A 119 13.06 5.29 4.55
C MET A 119 12.71 5.69 5.99
N THR A 120 12.76 4.74 6.93
CA THR A 120 12.50 5.01 8.35
C THR A 120 13.47 6.06 8.90
N GLU A 121 14.76 5.96 8.59
CA GLU A 121 15.76 6.94 9.05
C GLU A 121 15.56 8.32 8.37
N ALA A 122 15.17 8.36 7.10
CA ALA A 122 14.87 9.62 6.41
C ALA A 122 13.66 10.34 7.04
N ILE A 123 12.61 9.60 7.39
CA ILE A 123 11.40 10.12 8.06
C ILE A 123 11.78 10.71 9.43
N LYS A 124 12.59 9.99 10.22
CA LYS A 124 13.09 10.49 11.52
C LYS A 124 13.93 11.74 11.36
N LYS A 125 14.82 11.80 10.36
CA LYS A 125 15.62 12.99 10.07
C LYS A 125 14.79 14.21 9.70
N ALA A 126 13.61 14.00 9.11
CA ALA A 126 12.63 15.04 8.84
C ALA A 126 11.85 15.49 10.08
N GLY A 127 12.16 14.95 11.27
CA GLY A 127 11.51 15.31 12.54
C GLY A 127 10.19 14.57 12.78
N VAL A 128 9.87 13.55 12.00
CA VAL A 128 8.63 12.77 12.14
C VAL A 128 8.93 11.44 12.82
N PRO A 129 8.18 11.04 13.86
CA PRO A 129 8.35 9.74 14.49
C PRO A 129 8.13 8.60 13.47
N ALA A 130 9.06 7.65 13.42
CA ALA A 130 8.98 6.52 12.52
C ALA A 130 9.57 5.25 13.14
N SER A 131 9.02 4.10 12.77
CA SER A 131 9.54 2.79 13.12
C SER A 131 9.19 1.78 12.03
N LEU A 132 9.93 0.67 11.96
CA LEU A 132 9.56 -0.43 11.05
C LEU A 132 8.37 -1.19 11.60
N SER A 133 7.48 -1.59 10.70
CA SER A 133 6.38 -2.49 11.02
C SER A 133 6.60 -3.86 10.37
N ASN A 134 6.34 -4.91 11.13
CA ASN A 134 6.41 -6.31 10.67
C ASN A 134 5.03 -6.89 10.36
N THR A 135 3.98 -6.06 10.38
CA THR A 135 2.62 -6.49 10.04
C THR A 135 1.77 -5.34 9.56
N ALA A 136 1.21 -5.48 8.37
CA ALA A 136 0.18 -4.58 7.83
C ALA A 136 -1.24 -4.99 8.30
N GLY A 137 -1.34 -5.93 9.24
CA GLY A 137 -2.60 -6.54 9.66
C GLY A 137 -3.12 -7.52 8.62
N THR A 138 -4.45 -7.63 8.51
CA THR A 138 -5.15 -8.56 7.61
C THR A 138 -6.35 -7.93 6.91
N PHE A 139 -6.42 -6.60 6.92
CA PHE A 139 -7.43 -5.80 6.22
C PHE A 139 -6.91 -5.35 4.84
N VAL A 140 -7.54 -4.39 4.23
CA VAL A 140 -7.25 -3.97 2.83
C VAL A 140 -5.81 -3.47 2.64
N CYS A 141 -5.15 -2.92 3.68
CA CYS A 141 -3.73 -2.52 3.59
C CYS A 141 -2.82 -3.72 3.34
N ASN A 142 -3.01 -4.80 4.10
CA ASN A 142 -2.28 -6.06 3.88
C ASN A 142 -2.61 -6.65 2.50
N HIS A 143 -3.90 -6.64 2.13
CA HIS A 143 -4.33 -7.11 0.82
C HIS A 143 -3.56 -6.41 -0.31
N VAL A 144 -3.49 -5.07 -0.30
CA VAL A 144 -2.76 -4.31 -1.33
C VAL A 144 -1.27 -4.60 -1.31
N LEU A 145 -0.63 -4.63 -0.15
CA LEU A 145 0.80 -4.92 -0.04
C LEU A 145 1.14 -6.33 -0.56
N TYR A 146 0.33 -7.32 -0.19
CA TYR A 146 0.48 -8.69 -0.69
C TYR A 146 0.26 -8.78 -2.20
N GLN A 147 -0.80 -8.15 -2.71
CA GLN A 147 -1.13 -8.13 -4.14
C GLN A 147 -0.03 -7.48 -4.98
N LEU A 148 0.58 -6.40 -4.51
CA LEU A 148 1.72 -5.78 -5.18
C LEU A 148 2.91 -6.74 -5.25
N GLY A 149 3.17 -7.48 -4.18
CA GLY A 149 4.19 -8.53 -4.17
C GLY A 149 3.90 -9.65 -5.15
N TYR A 150 2.65 -10.11 -5.22
CA TYR A 150 2.21 -11.12 -6.16
C TYR A 150 2.33 -10.63 -7.62
N LEU A 151 1.90 -9.40 -7.91
CA LEU A 151 2.02 -8.80 -9.24
C LEU A 151 3.50 -8.64 -9.65
N ALA A 152 4.36 -8.22 -8.73
CA ALA A 152 5.80 -8.11 -8.98
C ALA A 152 6.43 -9.48 -9.28
N ASP A 153 6.07 -10.51 -8.50
CA ASP A 153 6.58 -11.88 -8.69
C ASP A 153 6.14 -12.49 -10.03
N LYS A 154 4.89 -12.30 -10.43
CA LYS A 154 4.30 -12.96 -11.59
C LYS A 154 4.43 -12.19 -12.91
N TYR A 155 4.29 -10.87 -12.88
CA TYR A 155 4.10 -10.06 -14.09
C TYR A 155 5.04 -8.88 -14.24
N TYR A 156 5.56 -8.32 -13.12
CA TYR A 156 6.37 -7.10 -13.13
C TYR A 156 7.68 -7.29 -12.35
N PRO A 157 8.62 -8.13 -12.81
CA PRO A 157 9.80 -8.54 -12.02
C PRO A 157 10.75 -7.39 -11.65
N ASN A 158 10.64 -6.25 -12.31
CA ASN A 158 11.45 -5.05 -12.01
C ASN A 158 10.72 -4.04 -11.11
N LEU A 159 9.45 -4.28 -10.79
CA LEU A 159 8.65 -3.38 -9.97
C LEU A 159 9.15 -3.38 -8.52
N ARG A 160 9.41 -2.19 -8.00
CA ARG A 160 9.65 -1.98 -6.57
C ARG A 160 8.35 -1.58 -5.90
N PHE A 161 8.06 -2.14 -4.72
CA PHE A 161 6.79 -1.94 -4.03
C PHE A 161 6.92 -1.94 -2.50
N GLY A 162 5.99 -1.22 -1.86
CA GLY A 162 5.87 -1.17 -0.41
C GLY A 162 4.72 -0.32 0.06
#